data_b80574aad1eda6e7a72f1dfff09a61d6
#
_entry.id   b80574aad1eda6e7a72f1dfff09a61d6
#
_cell.length_a   1.000
_cell.length_b   1.000
_cell.length_c   1.000
_cell.angle_alpha   90.00
_cell.angle_beta   90.00
_cell.angle_gamma   90.00
#
_symmetry.space_group_name_H-M   'P 1'
#
loop_
_entity.id
_entity.type
_entity.pdbx_description
1 polymer ?
#
loop_
_entity_poly.entity_id
_entity_poly.type
_entity_poly.pdbx_seq_one_letter_code
_entity_poly.pdbx_strand_id
1 'polypeptide(L)'
;MNVKLVRVGIEEAEFLWKMQVESFMSLYEKYQDTDTSPATEKVEKVIWRLQQPSTYFYKIMVEEICVGAIRIIDEKTDNMRKRISPLFILPKFRGNGYAAKAILEAEKIHGDKNWFLDTILEEKGNCALYEKMGYVSTGKTEKVNEKMTLVDYVKN
;
A
#
# COMPACT_ATOMS: atom_id res chain seq x y z
N MET A 1 0.85 14.87 -13.88
CA MET A 1 -0.59 14.99 -13.55
C MET A 1 -0.78 14.85 -12.06
N ASN A 2 -1.73 15.58 -11.52
CA ASN A 2 -1.99 15.55 -10.09
C ASN A 2 -2.76 14.31 -9.67
N VAL A 3 -2.39 13.80 -8.50
CA VAL A 3 -3.08 12.69 -7.86
C VAL A 3 -3.98 13.25 -6.77
N LYS A 4 -5.19 12.71 -6.68
CA LYS A 4 -6.15 13.02 -5.61
C LYS A 4 -6.53 11.73 -4.90
N LEU A 5 -6.61 11.77 -3.57
CA LEU A 5 -7.05 10.64 -2.75
C LEU A 5 -8.53 10.82 -2.41
N VAL A 6 -9.34 9.79 -2.70
CA VAL A 6 -10.79 9.80 -2.44
C VAL A 6 -11.13 8.61 -1.55
N ARG A 7 -11.78 8.88 -0.42
CA ARG A 7 -12.13 7.83 0.55
C ARG A 7 -13.02 6.76 -0.08
N VAL A 8 -12.72 5.52 0.28
CA VAL A 8 -13.50 4.34 -0.17
C VAL A 8 -14.51 3.99 0.93
N GLY A 9 -15.78 3.86 0.53
CA GLY A 9 -16.82 3.35 1.40
C GLY A 9 -16.96 1.83 1.26
N ILE A 10 -17.68 1.21 2.22
CA ILE A 10 -17.85 -0.24 2.25
C ILE A 10 -18.58 -0.77 1.01
N GLU A 11 -19.43 0.04 0.41
CA GLU A 11 -20.16 -0.31 -0.82
C GLU A 11 -19.23 -0.49 -2.02
N GLU A 12 -18.01 0.00 -1.95
CA GLU A 12 -17.01 -0.13 -3.01
C GLU A 12 -16.00 -1.28 -2.76
N ALA A 13 -16.28 -2.11 -1.77
CA ALA A 13 -15.33 -3.17 -1.37
C ALA A 13 -14.98 -4.13 -2.50
N GLU A 14 -15.98 -4.55 -3.31
CA GLU A 14 -15.73 -5.47 -4.42
C GLU A 14 -14.87 -4.83 -5.50
N PHE A 15 -15.13 -3.58 -5.85
CA PHE A 15 -14.32 -2.82 -6.81
C PHE A 15 -12.87 -2.73 -6.34
N LEU A 16 -12.68 -2.39 -5.07
CA LEU A 16 -11.36 -2.28 -4.46
C LEU A 16 -10.63 -3.62 -4.47
N TRP A 17 -11.34 -4.70 -4.12
CA TRP A 17 -10.79 -6.05 -4.11
C TRP A 17 -10.33 -6.49 -5.51
N LYS A 18 -11.13 -6.23 -6.54
CA LYS A 18 -10.77 -6.58 -7.91
C LYS A 18 -9.48 -5.87 -8.35
N MET A 19 -9.36 -4.58 -8.02
CA MET A 19 -8.12 -3.82 -8.31
C MET A 19 -6.92 -4.41 -7.58
N GLN A 20 -7.12 -4.79 -6.31
CA GLN A 20 -6.06 -5.37 -5.50
C GLN A 20 -5.55 -6.68 -6.11
N VAL A 21 -6.46 -7.57 -6.46
CA VAL A 21 -6.10 -8.85 -7.08
C VAL A 21 -5.31 -8.62 -8.38
N GLU A 22 -5.83 -7.77 -9.26
CA GLU A 22 -5.15 -7.45 -10.52
C GLU A 22 -3.75 -6.88 -10.29
N SER A 23 -3.63 -5.98 -9.32
CA SER A 23 -2.37 -5.27 -9.06
C SER A 23 -1.29 -6.17 -8.47
N PHE A 24 -1.66 -7.17 -7.67
CA PHE A 24 -0.69 -8.05 -7.00
C PHE A 24 -0.49 -9.40 -7.67
N MET A 25 -1.24 -9.71 -8.74
CA MET A 25 -1.17 -11.03 -9.37
C MET A 25 0.23 -11.35 -9.91
N SER A 26 0.92 -10.38 -10.52
CA SER A 26 2.26 -10.62 -11.05
C SER A 26 3.28 -10.92 -9.95
N LEU A 27 3.17 -10.25 -8.80
CA LEU A 27 4.02 -10.54 -7.65
C LEU A 27 3.72 -11.91 -7.07
N TYR A 28 2.44 -12.28 -7.00
CA TYR A 28 2.05 -13.60 -6.54
C TYR A 28 2.60 -14.71 -7.44
N GLU A 29 2.51 -14.53 -8.75
CA GLU A 29 3.06 -15.49 -9.70
C GLU A 29 4.58 -15.65 -9.53
N LYS A 30 5.27 -14.55 -9.22
CA LYS A 30 6.73 -14.53 -9.02
C LYS A 30 7.14 -15.18 -7.69
N TYR A 31 6.43 -14.89 -6.60
CA TYR A 31 6.85 -15.29 -5.26
C TYR A 31 6.07 -16.43 -4.63
N GLN A 32 4.88 -16.75 -5.14
CA GLN A 32 4.05 -17.85 -4.66
C GLN A 32 3.75 -17.80 -3.15
N ASP A 33 3.57 -16.59 -2.62
CA ASP A 33 3.29 -16.34 -1.20
C ASP A 33 1.79 -16.45 -0.92
N THR A 34 1.22 -17.63 -1.09
CA THR A 34 -0.23 -17.87 -1.03
C THR A 34 -0.88 -17.37 0.26
N ASP A 35 -0.21 -17.51 1.41
CA ASP A 35 -0.77 -17.13 2.70
C ASP A 35 -0.68 -15.62 2.99
N THR A 36 0.16 -14.88 2.26
CA THR A 36 0.39 -13.46 2.54
C THR A 36 0.09 -12.53 1.38
N SER A 37 -0.14 -13.08 0.17
CA SER A 37 -0.35 -12.25 -1.02
C SER A 37 -1.72 -11.56 -1.00
N PRO A 38 -1.76 -10.24 -1.26
CA PRO A 38 -3.05 -9.56 -1.48
C PRO A 38 -3.83 -10.12 -2.69
N ALA A 39 -3.15 -10.78 -3.64
CA ALA A 39 -3.79 -11.36 -4.82
C ALA A 39 -4.65 -12.58 -4.49
N THR A 40 -4.36 -13.27 -3.38
CA THR A 40 -5.10 -14.49 -2.98
C THR A 40 -6.12 -14.23 -1.88
N GLU A 41 -6.24 -12.99 -1.40
CA GLU A 41 -7.23 -12.64 -0.39
C GLU A 41 -8.63 -12.66 -0.98
N LYS A 42 -9.60 -13.00 -0.12
CA LYS A 42 -11.03 -12.95 -0.49
C LYS A 42 -11.56 -11.54 -0.24
N VAL A 43 -12.69 -11.21 -0.87
CA VAL A 43 -13.31 -9.89 -0.72
C VAL A 43 -13.66 -9.60 0.74
N GLU A 44 -14.00 -10.62 1.53
CA GLU A 44 -14.32 -10.49 2.95
C GLU A 44 -13.17 -9.86 3.74
N LYS A 45 -11.93 -10.11 3.34
CA LYS A 45 -10.76 -9.49 3.99
C LYS A 45 -10.73 -7.98 3.75
N VAL A 46 -11.07 -7.54 2.54
CA VAL A 46 -11.14 -6.11 2.22
C VAL A 46 -12.28 -5.47 3.01
N ILE A 47 -13.43 -6.15 3.10
CA ILE A 47 -14.57 -5.67 3.89
C ILE A 47 -14.16 -5.50 5.35
N TRP A 48 -13.48 -6.50 5.90
CA TRP A 48 -12.99 -6.45 7.29
C TRP A 48 -12.08 -5.24 7.51
N ARG A 49 -11.15 -4.97 6.57
CA ARG A 49 -10.26 -3.81 6.69
C ARG A 49 -11.04 -2.49 6.66
N LEU A 50 -12.01 -2.38 5.78
CA LEU A 50 -12.84 -1.17 5.67
C LEU A 50 -13.65 -0.92 6.94
N GLN A 51 -13.96 -1.95 7.72
CA GLN A 51 -14.70 -1.85 8.97
C GLN A 51 -13.83 -1.45 10.17
N GLN A 52 -12.51 -1.45 10.03
CA GLN A 52 -11.62 -1.10 11.15
C GLN A 52 -11.64 0.41 11.38
N PRO A 53 -11.81 0.88 12.63
CA PRO A 53 -11.91 2.32 12.93
C PRO A 53 -10.69 3.13 12.53
N SER A 54 -9.50 2.53 12.55
CA SER A 54 -8.25 3.21 12.23
C SER A 54 -7.88 3.14 10.75
N THR A 55 -8.68 2.48 9.91
CA THR A 55 -8.42 2.35 8.49
C THR A 55 -8.95 3.56 7.72
N TYR A 56 -8.07 4.11 6.88
CA TYR A 56 -8.38 5.16 5.91
C TYR A 56 -7.94 4.62 4.55
N PHE A 57 -8.90 4.09 3.80
CA PHE A 57 -8.64 3.53 2.48
C PHE A 57 -9.05 4.55 1.43
N TYR A 58 -8.14 4.82 0.47
CA TYR A 58 -8.35 5.83 -0.57
C TYR A 58 -8.18 5.23 -1.95
N LYS A 59 -9.05 5.62 -2.88
CA LYS A 59 -8.78 5.47 -4.32
C LYS A 59 -7.75 6.52 -4.70
N ILE A 60 -6.80 6.15 -5.55
CA ILE A 60 -5.83 7.07 -6.12
C ILE A 60 -6.38 7.51 -7.47
N MET A 61 -6.79 8.77 -7.56
CA MET A 61 -7.43 9.31 -8.76
C MET A 61 -6.50 10.23 -9.52
N VAL A 62 -6.44 10.02 -10.84
CA VAL A 62 -5.77 10.93 -11.77
C VAL A 62 -6.89 11.42 -12.69
N GLU A 63 -7.30 12.67 -12.48
CA GLU A 63 -8.51 13.21 -13.09
C GLU A 63 -9.70 12.34 -12.70
N GLU A 64 -10.42 11.73 -13.64
CA GLU A 64 -11.57 10.90 -13.34
C GLU A 64 -11.25 9.40 -13.40
N ILE A 65 -9.96 9.04 -13.50
CA ILE A 65 -9.52 7.66 -13.63
C ILE A 65 -8.95 7.18 -12.30
N CYS A 66 -9.45 6.05 -11.81
CA CYS A 66 -8.87 5.39 -10.63
C CYS A 66 -7.69 4.53 -11.08
N VAL A 67 -6.49 4.89 -10.63
CA VAL A 67 -5.25 4.21 -11.05
C VAL A 67 -4.74 3.20 -10.01
N GLY A 68 -5.30 3.20 -8.81
CA GLY A 68 -4.89 2.31 -7.74
C GLY A 68 -5.54 2.68 -6.42
N ALA A 69 -4.94 2.23 -5.33
CA ALA A 69 -5.44 2.54 -3.98
C ALA A 69 -4.31 2.54 -2.96
N ILE A 70 -4.55 3.24 -1.86
CA ILE A 70 -3.64 3.31 -0.72
C ILE A 70 -4.45 3.21 0.57
N ARG A 71 -4.01 2.33 1.48
CA ARG A 71 -4.63 2.21 2.80
C ARG A 71 -3.68 2.73 3.86
N ILE A 72 -4.18 3.63 4.69
CA ILE A 72 -3.45 4.16 5.84
C ILE A 72 -4.09 3.61 7.10
N ILE A 73 -3.29 3.06 7.99
CA ILE A 73 -3.73 2.73 9.34
C ILE A 73 -3.22 3.85 10.24
N ASP A 74 -4.14 4.60 10.83
CA ASP A 74 -3.83 5.78 11.63
C ASP A 74 -4.65 5.74 12.92
N GLU A 75 -3.98 5.41 14.03
CA GLU A 75 -4.61 5.31 15.36
C GLU A 75 -4.79 6.68 16.00
N LYS A 76 -4.36 7.76 15.34
CA LYS A 76 -4.46 9.13 15.83
C LYS A 76 -3.77 9.33 17.17
N THR A 77 -2.65 8.65 17.39
CA THR A 77 -1.83 8.79 18.59
C THR A 77 -0.36 8.76 18.22
N ASP A 78 0.46 9.53 18.92
CA ASP A 78 1.91 9.59 18.69
C ASP A 78 2.62 8.32 19.16
N ASN A 79 1.96 7.48 19.96
CA ASN A 79 2.54 6.25 20.47
C ASN A 79 2.58 5.13 19.43
N MET A 80 1.82 5.26 18.35
CA MET A 80 1.76 4.26 17.29
C MET A 80 2.05 4.91 15.95
N ARG A 81 2.99 4.30 15.21
CA ARG A 81 3.29 4.78 13.86
C ARG A 81 2.10 4.53 12.93
N LYS A 82 1.87 5.48 12.04
CA LYS A 82 0.94 5.26 10.93
C LYS A 82 1.56 4.24 9.99
N ARG A 83 0.72 3.47 9.32
CA ARG A 83 1.17 2.39 8.44
C ARG A 83 0.52 2.49 7.07
N ILE A 84 1.29 2.26 6.04
CA ILE A 84 0.79 2.09 4.67
C ILE A 84 0.71 0.58 4.39
N SER A 85 -0.48 0.07 4.12
CA SER A 85 -0.66 -1.35 3.79
C SER A 85 -2.09 -1.65 3.33
N PRO A 86 -2.33 -1.93 2.04
CA PRO A 86 -1.40 -1.89 0.93
C PRO A 86 -1.33 -0.53 0.23
N LEU A 87 -0.37 -0.40 -0.66
CA LEU A 87 -0.32 0.64 -1.69
C LEU A 87 -0.11 -0.06 -3.02
N PHE A 88 -0.98 0.20 -3.99
CA PHE A 88 -0.81 -0.41 -5.29
C PHE A 88 -1.30 0.51 -6.40
N ILE A 89 -0.65 0.36 -7.56
CA ILE A 89 -1.05 1.00 -8.82
C ILE A 89 -1.36 -0.12 -9.81
N LEU A 90 -2.48 -0.01 -10.51
CA LEU A 90 -2.84 -0.98 -11.53
C LEU A 90 -1.72 -1.08 -12.57
N PRO A 91 -1.44 -2.30 -13.08
CA PRO A 91 -0.28 -2.50 -13.98
C PRO A 91 -0.21 -1.54 -15.15
N LYS A 92 -1.33 -1.24 -15.80
CA LYS A 92 -1.37 -0.37 -16.97
C LYS A 92 -1.05 1.10 -16.67
N PHE A 93 -1.03 1.49 -15.40
CA PHE A 93 -0.75 2.87 -15.00
C PHE A 93 0.61 3.03 -14.31
N ARG A 94 1.40 1.98 -14.21
CA ARG A 94 2.72 2.03 -13.57
C ARG A 94 3.71 2.82 -14.41
N GLY A 95 4.79 3.29 -13.78
CA GLY A 95 5.84 4.02 -14.46
C GLY A 95 5.55 5.50 -14.64
N ASN A 96 4.52 6.05 -13.99
CA ASN A 96 4.12 7.45 -14.10
C ASN A 96 4.34 8.26 -12.81
N GLY A 97 4.91 7.65 -11.78
CA GLY A 97 5.16 8.32 -10.50
C GLY A 97 3.93 8.46 -9.61
N TYR A 98 2.85 7.76 -9.88
CA TYR A 98 1.59 7.92 -9.12
C TYR A 98 1.72 7.42 -7.69
N ALA A 99 2.49 6.36 -7.44
CA ALA A 99 2.68 5.86 -6.08
C ALA A 99 3.37 6.92 -5.19
N ALA A 100 4.43 7.55 -5.70
CA ALA A 100 5.13 8.61 -4.97
C ALA A 100 4.19 9.78 -4.68
N LYS A 101 3.40 10.19 -5.65
CA LYS A 101 2.44 11.28 -5.48
C LYS A 101 1.35 10.93 -4.48
N ALA A 102 0.89 9.66 -4.47
CA ALA A 102 -0.10 9.19 -3.49
C ALA A 102 0.46 9.24 -2.06
N ILE A 103 1.72 8.87 -1.87
CA ILE A 103 2.37 8.97 -0.56
C ILE A 103 2.41 10.42 -0.09
N LEU A 104 2.76 11.36 -0.96
CA LEU A 104 2.79 12.78 -0.61
C LEU A 104 1.40 13.30 -0.23
N GLU A 105 0.36 12.89 -0.96
CA GLU A 105 -1.01 13.29 -0.64
C GLU A 105 -1.47 12.68 0.69
N ALA A 106 -1.10 11.43 0.97
CA ALA A 106 -1.40 10.81 2.25
C ALA A 106 -0.71 11.57 3.41
N GLU A 107 0.52 12.00 3.21
CA GLU A 107 1.25 12.78 4.21
C GLU A 107 0.62 14.15 4.46
N LYS A 108 0.02 14.77 3.44
CA LYS A 108 -0.72 16.02 3.63
C LYS A 108 -1.94 15.83 4.53
N ILE A 109 -2.57 14.66 4.46
CA ILE A 109 -3.78 14.36 5.24
C ILE A 109 -3.42 13.90 6.66
N HIS A 110 -2.42 13.02 6.78
CA HIS A 110 -2.11 12.28 8.02
C HIS A 110 -0.83 12.76 8.72
N GLY A 111 -0.09 13.68 8.11
CA GLY A 111 1.19 14.13 8.63
C GLY A 111 2.36 13.45 7.93
N ASP A 112 3.53 14.11 7.96
CA ASP A 112 4.71 13.65 7.22
C ASP A 112 5.74 12.92 8.10
N LYS A 113 5.37 12.58 9.34
CA LYS A 113 6.25 11.95 10.31
C LYS A 113 5.58 10.73 10.94
N ASN A 114 6.41 9.86 11.50
CA ASN A 114 5.95 8.73 12.32
C ASN A 114 5.22 7.66 11.50
N TRP A 115 5.91 7.19 10.45
CA TRP A 115 5.38 6.18 9.54
C TRP A 115 6.14 4.86 9.63
N PHE A 116 5.46 3.79 9.28
CA PHE A 116 6.02 2.44 9.17
C PHE A 116 5.42 1.74 7.95
N LEU A 117 6.22 0.92 7.30
CA LEU A 117 5.73 -0.04 6.30
C LEU A 117 6.71 -1.20 6.18
N ASP A 118 6.24 -2.30 5.60
CA ASP A 118 7.13 -3.33 5.11
C ASP A 118 6.92 -3.52 3.61
N THR A 119 7.95 -4.04 2.95
CA THR A 119 7.88 -4.29 1.50
C THR A 119 8.80 -5.46 1.15
N ILE A 120 8.67 -5.96 -0.06
CA ILE A 120 9.46 -7.10 -0.54
C ILE A 120 10.88 -6.62 -0.84
N LEU A 121 11.86 -7.18 -0.10
CA LEU A 121 13.27 -6.80 -0.25
C LEU A 121 13.78 -7.04 -1.67
N GLU A 122 13.33 -8.11 -2.31
CA GLU A 122 13.74 -8.49 -3.66
C GLU A 122 13.17 -7.55 -4.75
N GLU A 123 12.14 -6.75 -4.41
CA GLU A 123 11.56 -5.76 -5.33
C GLU A 123 12.30 -4.44 -5.19
N LYS A 124 13.42 -4.30 -5.89
CA LYS A 124 14.31 -3.14 -5.73
C LYS A 124 13.64 -1.81 -6.08
N GLY A 125 12.70 -1.83 -7.04
CA GLY A 125 11.94 -0.64 -7.39
C GLY A 125 11.07 -0.12 -6.26
N ASN A 126 10.45 -1.03 -5.50
CA ASN A 126 9.65 -0.65 -4.34
C ASN A 126 10.53 -0.07 -3.23
N CYS A 127 11.66 -0.71 -2.95
CA CYS A 127 12.61 -0.20 -1.95
C CYS A 127 13.10 1.20 -2.33
N ALA A 128 13.46 1.39 -3.60
CA ALA A 128 13.92 2.68 -4.10
C ALA A 128 12.84 3.77 -3.97
N LEU A 129 11.57 3.41 -4.23
CA LEU A 129 10.45 4.34 -4.07
C LEU A 129 10.39 4.85 -2.62
N TYR A 130 10.37 3.95 -1.65
CA TYR A 130 10.23 4.35 -0.26
C TYR A 130 11.44 5.12 0.25
N GLU A 131 12.65 4.74 -0.16
CA GLU A 131 13.87 5.49 0.18
C GLU A 131 13.83 6.90 -0.37
N LYS A 132 13.35 7.06 -1.62
CA LYS A 132 13.17 8.37 -2.23
C LYS A 132 12.16 9.23 -1.45
N MET A 133 11.15 8.59 -0.87
CA MET A 133 10.12 9.29 -0.09
C MET A 133 10.55 9.58 1.36
N GLY A 134 11.80 9.27 1.71
CA GLY A 134 12.35 9.57 3.02
C GLY A 134 12.27 8.45 4.03
N TYR A 135 11.86 7.25 3.61
CA TYR A 135 11.84 6.08 4.49
C TYR A 135 13.24 5.48 4.58
N VAL A 136 13.56 4.93 5.74
CA VAL A 136 14.84 4.31 6.04
C VAL A 136 14.59 2.88 6.52
N SER A 137 15.36 1.93 5.98
CA SER A 137 15.29 0.54 6.43
C SER A 137 15.74 0.42 7.88
N THR A 138 14.98 -0.31 8.69
CA THR A 138 15.37 -0.60 10.08
C THR A 138 16.41 -1.72 10.17
N GLY A 139 16.65 -2.44 9.08
CA GLY A 139 17.46 -3.64 9.07
C GLY A 139 16.70 -4.91 9.47
N LYS A 140 15.48 -4.77 9.97
CA LYS A 140 14.66 -5.93 10.33
C LYS A 140 14.06 -6.56 9.08
N THR A 141 14.25 -7.87 8.94
CA THR A 141 13.73 -8.63 7.80
C THR A 141 13.00 -9.87 8.30
N GLU A 142 12.08 -10.37 7.45
CA GLU A 142 11.34 -11.60 7.72
C GLU A 142 11.28 -12.42 6.44
N LYS A 143 11.81 -13.64 6.50
CA LYS A 143 11.74 -14.55 5.35
C LYS A 143 10.36 -15.18 5.29
N VAL A 144 9.63 -14.92 4.19
CA VAL A 144 8.30 -15.47 3.97
C VAL A 144 8.39 -16.88 3.37
N ASN A 145 9.25 -17.05 2.36
CA ASN A 145 9.52 -18.33 1.73
C ASN A 145 10.89 -18.28 1.04
N GLU A 146 11.22 -19.30 0.26
CA GLU A 146 12.53 -19.38 -0.40
C GLU A 146 12.80 -18.21 -1.37
N LYS A 147 11.76 -17.57 -1.86
CA LYS A 147 11.86 -16.52 -2.90
C LYS A 147 11.67 -15.11 -2.35
N MET A 148 11.04 -14.95 -1.20
CA MET A 148 10.54 -13.66 -0.73
C MET A 148 10.94 -13.35 0.71
N THR A 149 11.51 -12.16 0.89
CA THR A 149 11.84 -11.61 2.20
C THR A 149 11.16 -10.24 2.33
N LEU A 150 10.57 -9.96 3.49
CA LEU A 150 10.05 -8.62 3.80
C LEU A 150 11.11 -7.83 4.55
N VAL A 151 11.14 -6.53 4.30
CA VAL A 151 12.03 -5.59 5.01
C VAL A 151 11.21 -4.43 5.56
N ASP A 152 11.50 -4.04 6.80
CA ASP A 152 10.80 -2.95 7.49
C ASP A 152 11.44 -1.61 7.19
N TYR A 153 10.60 -0.60 6.96
CA TYR A 153 10.99 0.79 6.75
C TYR A 153 10.25 1.70 7.70
N VAL A 154 10.91 2.76 8.14
CA VAL A 154 10.30 3.79 8.97
C VAL A 154 10.63 5.17 8.42
N LYS A 155 9.75 6.12 8.70
CA LYS A 155 9.99 7.55 8.46
C LYS A 155 9.68 8.29 9.76
N ASN A 156 10.68 8.88 10.35
CA ASN A 156 10.56 9.60 11.62
C ASN A 156 10.02 11.01 11.45
#